data_e863ac24a7142c254e434c8c0d762482
#
_entry.id   e863ac24a7142c254e434c8c0d762482
#
_cell.length_a   1.000
_cell.length_b   1.000
_cell.length_c   1.000
_cell.angle_alpha   90.00
_cell.angle_beta   90.00
_cell.angle_gamma   90.00
#
_symmetry.space_group_name_H-M   'P 1'
#
loop_
_entity.id
_entity.type
_entity.pdbx_description
1 polymer ?
#
loop_
_entity_poly.entity_id
_entity_poly.type
_entity_poly.pdbx_seq_one_letter_code
_entity_poly.pdbx_strand_id
1 'polypeptide(L)'
;MLENVVGAQLYTCREYCQTIEGVRETLETVAKIGYKNVQVSGFGPVDQKEVIRILADNGMTVVSTHENWDRLMKDLDAVIAEYQAYDCTHMAIGGIFRGYEGLDGVKRFGEDLAPIAEKLATVGMDFSYHNHNREFVKYDGKVWLEWLYEIIPADVLKAEIDTHWVQAGGADPALWVAKMAGREPLLHLKDMIIVPEREIRFAEIGEGNLNWAAILDAADKAGVEYYLVEQDLCYDRTAFESLEISYRNLVAMGLS
;
A
#
# COMPACT_ATOMS: atom_id res chain seq x y z
N MET A 1 3.43 -12.16 18.95
CA MET A 1 2.93 -10.86 18.47
C MET A 1 4.01 -10.27 17.61
N LEU A 2 3.71 -9.90 16.38
CA LEU A 2 4.62 -9.12 15.54
C LEU A 2 4.47 -7.65 15.96
N GLU A 3 5.55 -7.03 16.40
CA GLU A 3 5.53 -5.67 16.96
C GLU A 3 6.12 -4.67 15.98
N ASN A 4 5.56 -3.46 15.93
CA ASN A 4 5.99 -2.35 15.08
C ASN A 4 5.95 -2.66 13.57
N VAL A 5 5.01 -3.50 13.13
CA VAL A 5 4.85 -3.87 11.72
C VAL A 5 3.61 -3.24 11.09
N VAL A 6 2.68 -2.74 11.91
CA VAL A 6 1.44 -2.11 11.42
C VAL A 6 1.68 -0.64 11.09
N GLY A 7 1.27 -0.24 9.90
CA GLY A 7 1.33 1.14 9.42
C GLY A 7 -0.03 1.65 8.95
N ALA A 8 -0.18 2.97 8.88
CA ALA A 8 -1.33 3.64 8.29
C ALA A 8 -0.99 4.15 6.89
N GLN A 9 -1.77 3.74 5.87
CA GLN A 9 -1.75 4.39 4.57
C GLN A 9 -2.52 5.73 4.67
N LEU A 10 -1.79 6.83 4.56
CA LEU A 10 -2.32 8.17 4.82
C LEU A 10 -3.29 8.68 3.74
N TYR A 11 -3.45 7.96 2.63
CA TYR A 11 -4.52 8.22 1.68
C TYR A 11 -5.92 8.15 2.33
N THR A 12 -6.07 7.33 3.36
CA THR A 12 -7.27 7.29 4.22
C THR A 12 -7.60 8.66 4.80
N CYS A 13 -6.56 9.43 5.17
CA CYS A 13 -6.66 10.76 5.77
C CYS A 13 -6.40 11.91 4.78
N ARG A 14 -6.38 11.66 3.45
CA ARG A 14 -5.98 12.63 2.42
C ARG A 14 -6.68 13.98 2.50
N GLU A 15 -7.96 13.99 2.87
CA GLU A 15 -8.74 15.23 2.97
C GLU A 15 -8.24 16.16 4.10
N TYR A 16 -7.62 15.59 5.13
CA TYR A 16 -7.02 16.31 6.25
C TYR A 16 -5.56 16.72 5.97
N CYS A 17 -4.89 16.12 4.99
CA CYS A 17 -3.46 16.31 4.71
C CYS A 17 -3.16 17.35 3.60
N GLN A 18 -4.04 18.33 3.40
CA GLN A 18 -3.89 19.31 2.30
C GLN A 18 -3.06 20.54 2.70
N THR A 19 -2.83 20.77 3.99
CA THR A 19 -1.98 21.83 4.55
C THR A 19 -1.02 21.25 5.58
N ILE A 20 0.04 21.98 5.90
CA ILE A 20 1.04 21.50 6.88
C ILE A 20 0.45 21.38 8.30
N GLU A 21 -0.49 22.25 8.65
CA GLU A 21 -1.23 22.17 9.92
C GLU A 21 -2.08 20.90 9.93
N GLY A 22 -2.80 20.61 8.86
CA GLY A 22 -3.61 19.40 8.74
C GLY A 22 -2.77 18.13 8.77
N VAL A 23 -1.58 18.13 8.13
CA VAL A 23 -0.61 17.02 8.24
C VAL A 23 -0.16 16.82 9.68
N ARG A 24 0.15 17.90 10.40
CA ARG A 24 0.53 17.85 11.82
C ARG A 24 -0.55 17.21 12.67
N GLU A 25 -1.77 17.71 12.61
CA GLU A 25 -2.92 17.20 13.37
C GLU A 25 -3.21 15.73 13.03
N THR A 26 -3.09 15.36 11.74
CA THR A 26 -3.27 14.00 11.28
C THR A 26 -2.22 13.07 11.87
N LEU A 27 -0.93 13.39 11.73
CA LEU A 27 0.16 12.54 12.23
C LEU A 27 0.14 12.41 13.76
N GLU A 28 -0.14 13.51 14.49
CA GLU A 28 -0.33 13.46 15.94
C GLU A 28 -1.49 12.53 16.36
N THR A 29 -2.59 12.55 15.60
CA THR A 29 -3.76 11.70 15.87
C THR A 29 -3.45 10.23 15.55
N VAL A 30 -2.86 9.95 14.40
CA VAL A 30 -2.47 8.60 13.99
C VAL A 30 -1.44 7.99 14.94
N ALA A 31 -0.47 8.79 15.42
CA ALA A 31 0.49 8.35 16.44
C ALA A 31 -0.18 8.06 17.80
N LYS A 32 -1.19 8.85 18.22
CA LYS A 32 -1.96 8.62 19.46
C LYS A 32 -2.80 7.35 19.40
N ILE A 33 -3.31 6.97 18.21
CA ILE A 33 -4.01 5.68 17.99
C ILE A 33 -3.05 4.52 18.28
N GLY A 34 -1.77 4.64 17.93
CA GLY A 34 -0.75 3.64 18.18
C GLY A 34 0.13 3.30 16.97
N TYR A 35 -0.19 3.80 15.79
CA TYR A 35 0.61 3.57 14.58
C TYR A 35 2.00 4.17 14.72
N LYS A 36 3.03 3.39 14.35
CA LYS A 36 4.44 3.80 14.32
C LYS A 36 4.96 3.98 12.90
N ASN A 37 4.32 3.30 11.95
CA ASN A 37 4.69 3.31 10.54
C ASN A 37 3.60 4.01 9.74
N VAL A 38 4.02 4.70 8.68
CA VAL A 38 3.09 5.32 7.73
C VAL A 38 3.55 5.07 6.29
N GLN A 39 2.58 4.99 5.40
CA GLN A 39 2.80 5.17 3.97
C GLN A 39 2.28 6.56 3.58
N VAL A 40 3.17 7.41 3.07
CA VAL A 40 2.80 8.78 2.67
C VAL A 40 2.13 8.74 1.31
N SER A 41 0.88 9.25 1.25
CA SER A 41 0.10 9.35 0.03
C SER A 41 -1.01 10.39 0.17
N GLY A 42 -1.38 11.06 -0.93
CA GLY A 42 -2.51 11.99 -0.97
C GLY A 42 -2.30 13.33 -0.28
N PHE A 43 -1.05 13.70 0.01
CA PHE A 43 -0.73 15.00 0.60
C PHE A 43 -0.90 16.13 -0.41
N GLY A 44 -1.32 17.31 0.09
CA GLY A 44 -1.28 18.57 -0.65
C GLY A 44 0.17 19.07 -0.86
N PRO A 45 0.33 20.24 -1.48
CA PRO A 45 1.65 20.82 -1.73
C PRO A 45 2.25 21.39 -0.42
N VAL A 46 2.81 20.49 0.42
CA VAL A 46 3.40 20.81 1.73
C VAL A 46 4.92 20.68 1.68
N ASP A 47 5.62 21.40 2.55
CA ASP A 47 7.08 21.30 2.65
C ASP A 47 7.48 19.96 3.29
N GLN A 48 8.18 19.13 2.52
CA GLN A 48 8.66 17.82 2.97
C GLN A 48 9.53 17.90 4.24
N LYS A 49 10.34 18.93 4.40
CA LYS A 49 11.18 19.09 5.60
C LYS A 49 10.35 19.28 6.86
N GLU A 50 9.23 20.00 6.76
CA GLU A 50 8.29 20.12 7.87
C GLU A 50 7.57 18.81 8.15
N VAL A 51 7.19 18.05 7.11
CA VAL A 51 6.60 16.70 7.28
C VAL A 51 7.57 15.77 7.99
N ILE A 52 8.85 15.73 7.59
CA ILE A 52 9.90 14.93 8.25
C ILE A 52 10.03 15.31 9.73
N ARG A 53 10.01 16.61 10.05
CA ARG A 53 10.07 17.07 11.44
C ARG A 53 8.86 16.59 12.26
N ILE A 54 7.65 16.70 11.69
CA ILE A 54 6.42 16.28 12.37
C ILE A 54 6.44 14.76 12.61
N LEU A 55 6.89 13.96 11.63
CA LEU A 55 7.07 12.51 11.78
C LEU A 55 8.02 12.18 12.92
N ALA A 56 9.19 12.84 12.95
CA ALA A 56 10.20 12.64 14.00
C ALA A 56 9.67 13.04 15.39
N ASP A 57 8.96 14.17 15.51
CA ASP A 57 8.37 14.64 16.76
C ASP A 57 7.33 13.64 17.32
N ASN A 58 6.69 12.85 16.45
CA ASN A 58 5.72 11.81 16.80
C ASN A 58 6.31 10.39 16.86
N GLY A 59 7.61 10.23 16.61
CA GLY A 59 8.29 8.93 16.62
C GLY A 59 7.75 7.97 15.54
N MET A 60 7.44 8.51 14.36
CA MET A 60 6.86 7.77 13.24
C MET A 60 7.90 7.56 12.12
N THR A 61 7.83 6.43 11.45
CA THR A 61 8.67 6.05 10.31
C THR A 61 7.87 6.00 9.02
N VAL A 62 8.41 6.54 7.94
CA VAL A 62 7.88 6.33 6.60
C VAL A 62 8.41 5.03 6.06
N VAL A 63 7.57 4.02 5.91
CA VAL A 63 7.97 2.70 5.42
C VAL A 63 7.76 2.53 3.91
N SER A 64 6.89 3.36 3.32
CA SER A 64 6.68 3.43 1.87
C SER A 64 6.01 4.76 1.50
N THR A 65 5.95 5.06 0.21
CA THR A 65 5.07 6.08 -0.37
C THR A 65 4.45 5.57 -1.67
N HIS A 66 3.27 6.11 -2.07
CA HIS A 66 2.76 5.92 -3.43
C HIS A 66 3.23 7.07 -4.31
N GLU A 67 4.06 6.74 -5.31
CA GLU A 67 4.59 7.72 -6.24
C GLU A 67 3.79 7.78 -7.55
N ASN A 68 3.89 8.89 -8.24
CA ASN A 68 3.28 9.08 -9.54
C ASN A 68 4.20 8.51 -10.64
N TRP A 69 3.68 7.61 -11.48
CA TRP A 69 4.43 6.96 -12.55
C TRP A 69 5.06 7.95 -13.54
N ASP A 70 4.31 8.97 -13.94
CA ASP A 70 4.83 9.99 -14.86
C ASP A 70 5.98 10.80 -14.26
N ARG A 71 5.96 10.99 -12.94
CA ARG A 71 7.04 11.67 -12.23
C ARG A 71 8.28 10.79 -12.15
N LEU A 72 8.13 9.49 -11.88
CA LEU A 72 9.23 8.52 -11.93
C LEU A 72 9.93 8.51 -13.28
N MET A 73 9.14 8.50 -14.36
CA MET A 73 9.66 8.52 -15.73
C MET A 73 10.39 9.83 -16.09
N LYS A 74 10.05 10.95 -15.45
CA LYS A 74 10.60 12.29 -15.81
C LYS A 74 11.73 12.74 -14.91
N ASP A 75 11.68 12.45 -13.62
CA ASP A 75 12.57 13.05 -12.61
C ASP A 75 12.89 12.08 -11.47
N LEU A 76 13.38 10.90 -11.83
CA LEU A 76 13.71 9.83 -10.87
C LEU A 76 14.74 10.27 -9.82
N ASP A 77 15.69 11.15 -10.18
CA ASP A 77 16.70 11.63 -9.23
C ASP A 77 16.10 12.46 -8.10
N ALA A 78 15.14 13.34 -8.41
CA ALA A 78 14.43 14.11 -7.39
C ALA A 78 13.57 13.20 -6.50
N VAL A 79 12.90 12.20 -7.09
CA VAL A 79 12.10 11.22 -6.34
C VAL A 79 13.00 10.44 -5.39
N ILE A 80 14.14 9.92 -5.84
CA ILE A 80 15.10 9.20 -4.99
C ILE A 80 15.56 10.08 -3.82
N ALA A 81 15.89 11.35 -4.09
CA ALA A 81 16.33 12.26 -3.05
C ALA A 81 15.25 12.51 -1.97
N GLU A 82 13.97 12.58 -2.38
CA GLU A 82 12.84 12.71 -1.45
C GLU A 82 12.66 11.47 -0.58
N TYR A 83 12.79 10.27 -1.14
CA TYR A 83 12.70 9.01 -0.38
C TYR A 83 13.88 8.86 0.59
N GLN A 84 15.09 9.21 0.15
CA GLN A 84 16.26 9.25 1.04
C GLN A 84 16.09 10.23 2.19
N ALA A 85 15.43 11.38 1.96
CA ALA A 85 15.13 12.33 3.02
C ALA A 85 14.12 11.79 4.06
N TYR A 86 13.23 10.87 3.67
CA TYR A 86 12.35 10.13 4.57
C TYR A 86 13.03 8.91 5.24
N ASP A 87 14.25 8.56 4.86
CA ASP A 87 14.90 7.28 5.20
C ASP A 87 14.05 6.07 4.76
N CYS A 88 13.38 6.19 3.61
CA CYS A 88 12.44 5.22 3.07
C CYS A 88 13.07 4.44 1.92
N THR A 89 12.99 3.11 1.96
CA THR A 89 13.59 2.22 0.96
C THR A 89 12.57 1.51 0.07
N HIS A 90 11.30 1.51 0.45
CA HIS A 90 10.24 0.88 -0.35
C HIS A 90 9.46 1.93 -1.11
N MET A 91 9.59 1.93 -2.44
CA MET A 91 8.81 2.78 -3.32
C MET A 91 7.66 1.98 -3.94
N ALA A 92 6.46 2.54 -3.98
CA ALA A 92 5.33 1.88 -4.60
C ALA A 92 4.55 2.81 -5.54
N ILE A 93 3.80 2.22 -6.46
CA ILE A 93 2.79 2.91 -7.28
C ILE A 93 1.41 2.30 -7.05
N GLY A 94 0.39 3.16 -6.99
CA GLY A 94 -1.02 2.78 -6.84
C GLY A 94 -1.68 2.30 -8.13
N GLY A 95 -0.99 1.47 -8.92
CA GLY A 95 -1.47 0.89 -10.16
C GLY A 95 -1.42 1.83 -11.37
N ILE A 96 -0.99 1.30 -12.51
CA ILE A 96 -0.88 2.02 -13.79
C ILE A 96 -1.53 1.25 -14.95
N PHE A 97 -2.61 0.55 -14.68
CA PHE A 97 -3.25 -0.32 -15.65
C PHE A 97 -3.53 0.38 -17.00
N ARG A 98 -3.95 1.65 -16.95
CA ARG A 98 -4.28 2.41 -18.15
C ARG A 98 -3.04 2.67 -19.01
N GLY A 99 -3.10 2.22 -20.26
CA GLY A 99 -2.00 2.30 -21.23
C GLY A 99 -1.08 1.09 -21.21
N TYR A 100 -1.22 0.18 -20.24
CA TYR A 100 -0.47 -1.07 -20.12
C TYR A 100 -1.39 -2.31 -20.09
N GLU A 101 -2.58 -2.18 -20.68
CA GLU A 101 -3.55 -3.27 -20.77
C GLU A 101 -3.03 -4.41 -21.65
N GLY A 102 -3.46 -5.63 -21.35
CA GLY A 102 -3.10 -6.82 -22.12
C GLY A 102 -1.66 -7.28 -21.90
N LEU A 103 -1.29 -8.38 -22.57
CA LEU A 103 0.02 -9.01 -22.44
C LEU A 103 1.16 -8.11 -22.96
N ASP A 104 0.94 -7.44 -24.08
CA ASP A 104 1.92 -6.50 -24.64
C ASP A 104 2.09 -5.27 -23.77
N GLY A 105 1.01 -4.86 -23.06
CA GLY A 105 1.08 -3.81 -22.04
C GLY A 105 1.96 -4.20 -20.86
N VAL A 106 1.84 -5.44 -20.34
CA VAL A 106 2.72 -5.94 -19.26
C VAL A 106 4.20 -5.93 -19.70
N LYS A 107 4.50 -6.41 -20.90
CA LYS A 107 5.88 -6.40 -21.41
C LYS A 107 6.45 -4.99 -21.50
N ARG A 108 5.66 -4.05 -22.07
CA ARG A 108 6.07 -2.65 -22.19
C ARG A 108 6.28 -2.02 -20.79
N PHE A 109 5.42 -2.33 -19.82
CA PHE A 109 5.63 -1.86 -18.45
C PHE A 109 6.95 -2.38 -17.87
N GLY A 110 7.28 -3.65 -18.09
CA GLY A 110 8.56 -4.22 -17.67
C GLY A 110 9.77 -3.53 -18.33
N GLU A 111 9.67 -3.21 -19.61
CA GLU A 111 10.70 -2.47 -20.35
C GLU A 111 10.89 -1.04 -19.81
N ASP A 112 9.78 -0.34 -19.52
CA ASP A 112 9.79 1.02 -18.97
C ASP A 112 10.28 1.04 -17.51
N LEU A 113 9.97 0.00 -16.72
CA LEU A 113 10.37 -0.13 -15.32
C LEU A 113 11.85 -0.51 -15.15
N ALA A 114 12.42 -1.34 -16.04
CA ALA A 114 13.75 -1.89 -15.86
C ALA A 114 14.84 -0.85 -15.52
N PRO A 115 14.97 0.28 -16.25
CA PRO A 115 15.98 1.29 -15.93
C PRO A 115 15.71 2.01 -14.59
N ILE A 116 14.44 2.12 -14.19
CA ILE A 116 14.05 2.69 -12.89
C ILE A 116 14.50 1.75 -11.77
N ALA A 117 14.15 0.46 -11.87
CA ALA A 117 14.49 -0.55 -10.89
C ALA A 117 16.02 -0.72 -10.73
N GLU A 118 16.77 -0.76 -11.85
CA GLU A 118 18.23 -0.78 -11.82
C GLU A 118 18.79 0.40 -11.03
N LYS A 119 18.29 1.61 -11.27
CA LYS A 119 18.75 2.80 -10.57
C LYS A 119 18.38 2.77 -9.09
N LEU A 120 17.16 2.38 -8.74
CA LEU A 120 16.71 2.22 -7.35
C LEU A 120 17.58 1.22 -6.59
N ALA A 121 17.92 0.08 -7.20
CA ALA A 121 18.79 -0.92 -6.61
C ALA A 121 20.19 -0.38 -6.27
N THR A 122 20.74 0.57 -7.06
CA THR A 122 22.06 1.19 -6.76
C THR A 122 22.07 2.02 -5.47
N VAL A 123 20.90 2.44 -5.00
CA VAL A 123 20.73 3.22 -3.76
C VAL A 123 20.02 2.43 -2.65
N GLY A 124 19.87 1.12 -2.82
CA GLY A 124 19.27 0.23 -1.83
C GLY A 124 17.76 0.37 -1.69
N MET A 125 17.08 0.84 -2.74
CA MET A 125 15.62 0.94 -2.81
C MET A 125 15.04 -0.16 -3.68
N ASP A 126 13.81 -0.59 -3.37
CA ASP A 126 13.01 -1.46 -4.21
C ASP A 126 11.74 -0.76 -4.73
N PHE A 127 11.04 -1.45 -5.63
CA PHE A 127 9.84 -0.92 -6.27
C PHE A 127 8.71 -1.94 -6.22
N SER A 128 7.57 -1.54 -5.68
CA SER A 128 6.37 -2.36 -5.50
C SER A 128 5.21 -1.89 -6.38
N TYR A 129 4.38 -2.83 -6.80
CA TYR A 129 3.14 -2.58 -7.52
C TYR A 129 1.95 -2.86 -6.60
N HIS A 130 1.13 -1.83 -6.33
CA HIS A 130 -0.14 -1.94 -5.64
C HIS A 130 -1.28 -2.20 -6.63
N ASN A 131 -2.03 -3.28 -6.44
CA ASN A 131 -3.11 -3.66 -7.32
C ASN A 131 -4.47 -3.06 -6.92
N HIS A 132 -5.34 -2.95 -7.94
CA HIS A 132 -6.78 -2.78 -7.79
C HIS A 132 -7.53 -3.99 -8.39
N ASN A 133 -8.86 -3.92 -8.47
CA ASN A 133 -9.67 -4.99 -9.06
C ASN A 133 -9.53 -5.09 -10.60
N ARG A 134 -9.16 -4.00 -11.27
CA ARG A 134 -9.00 -3.96 -12.74
C ARG A 134 -7.86 -4.84 -13.25
N GLU A 135 -6.85 -5.11 -12.43
CA GLU A 135 -5.74 -6.01 -12.73
C GLU A 135 -6.17 -7.49 -12.76
N PHE A 136 -7.41 -7.78 -12.36
CA PHE A 136 -8.04 -9.11 -12.45
C PHE A 136 -8.78 -9.37 -13.76
N VAL A 137 -8.73 -8.43 -14.72
CA VAL A 137 -9.17 -8.69 -16.11
C VAL A 137 -8.27 -9.76 -16.71
N LYS A 138 -8.91 -10.76 -17.37
CA LYS A 138 -8.20 -11.90 -17.97
C LYS A 138 -7.75 -11.61 -19.40
N TYR A 139 -6.52 -11.98 -19.68
CA TYR A 139 -5.93 -12.01 -21.02
C TYR A 139 -5.27 -13.40 -21.22
N ASP A 140 -5.56 -14.08 -22.29
CA ASP A 140 -5.04 -15.41 -22.60
C ASP A 140 -5.14 -16.42 -21.43
N GLY A 141 -6.28 -16.40 -20.74
CA GLY A 141 -6.60 -17.35 -19.67
C GLY A 141 -6.12 -17.00 -18.27
N LYS A 142 -5.24 -16.01 -18.10
CA LYS A 142 -4.74 -15.52 -16.81
C LYS A 142 -5.15 -14.07 -16.57
N VAL A 143 -5.23 -13.66 -15.30
CA VAL A 143 -5.45 -12.25 -14.94
C VAL A 143 -4.19 -11.41 -15.25
N TRP A 144 -4.37 -10.13 -15.55
CA TRP A 144 -3.26 -9.22 -15.88
C TRP A 144 -2.19 -9.18 -14.77
N LEU A 145 -2.59 -9.18 -13.51
CA LEU A 145 -1.69 -9.18 -12.35
C LEU A 145 -0.82 -10.45 -12.30
N GLU A 146 -1.36 -11.59 -12.74
CA GLU A 146 -0.58 -12.84 -12.83
C GLU A 146 0.50 -12.76 -13.90
N TRP A 147 0.15 -12.23 -15.08
CA TRP A 147 1.12 -11.96 -16.13
C TRP A 147 2.20 -10.99 -15.69
N LEU A 148 1.84 -9.95 -14.94
CA LEU A 148 2.78 -8.96 -14.39
C LEU A 148 3.90 -9.66 -13.62
N TYR A 149 3.53 -10.49 -12.66
CA TYR A 149 4.50 -11.15 -11.77
C TYR A 149 5.18 -12.38 -12.38
N GLU A 150 4.67 -12.93 -13.49
CA GLU A 150 5.35 -13.96 -14.25
C GLU A 150 6.40 -13.39 -15.22
N ILE A 151 6.13 -12.23 -15.80
CA ILE A 151 7.01 -11.62 -16.81
C ILE A 151 8.11 -10.79 -16.15
N ILE A 152 7.80 -10.04 -15.08
CA ILE A 152 8.76 -9.17 -14.42
C ILE A 152 9.35 -9.88 -13.19
N PRO A 153 10.68 -10.05 -13.14
CA PRO A 153 11.35 -10.76 -12.04
C PRO A 153 11.16 -10.10 -10.67
N ALA A 154 11.27 -10.88 -9.60
CA ALA A 154 11.05 -10.43 -8.22
C ALA A 154 12.12 -9.46 -7.68
N ASP A 155 13.28 -9.41 -8.29
CA ASP A 155 14.35 -8.44 -8.01
C ASP A 155 14.13 -7.10 -8.72
N VAL A 156 13.28 -7.07 -9.76
CA VAL A 156 12.90 -5.84 -10.48
C VAL A 156 11.61 -5.26 -9.93
N LEU A 157 10.60 -6.11 -9.66
CA LEU A 157 9.29 -5.67 -9.18
C LEU A 157 8.85 -6.47 -7.96
N LYS A 158 8.62 -5.78 -6.87
CA LYS A 158 7.98 -6.31 -5.66
C LYS A 158 6.45 -6.20 -5.77
N ALA A 159 5.76 -6.88 -4.85
CA ALA A 159 4.32 -6.81 -4.71
C ALA A 159 3.93 -5.96 -3.50
N GLU A 160 2.87 -5.21 -3.63
CA GLU A 160 2.10 -4.58 -2.57
C GLU A 160 0.64 -4.96 -2.79
N ILE A 161 0.29 -6.19 -2.37
CA ILE A 161 -1.06 -6.73 -2.58
C ILE A 161 -2.07 -5.97 -1.71
N ASP A 162 -3.21 -5.62 -2.30
CA ASP A 162 -4.36 -5.06 -1.58
C ASP A 162 -5.45 -6.12 -1.44
N THR A 163 -5.78 -6.47 -0.20
CA THR A 163 -6.69 -7.56 0.14
C THR A 163 -8.13 -7.32 -0.32
N HIS A 164 -8.62 -6.07 -0.21
CA HIS A 164 -9.95 -5.69 -0.70
C HIS A 164 -10.05 -5.83 -2.22
N TRP A 165 -9.06 -5.28 -2.94
CA TRP A 165 -9.11 -5.26 -4.40
C TRP A 165 -8.91 -6.65 -5.02
N VAL A 166 -8.17 -7.54 -4.36
CA VAL A 166 -8.10 -8.97 -4.74
C VAL A 166 -9.49 -9.60 -4.63
N GLN A 167 -10.16 -9.43 -3.48
CA GLN A 167 -11.51 -9.99 -3.26
C GLN A 167 -12.54 -9.37 -4.21
N ALA A 168 -12.49 -8.05 -4.42
CA ALA A 168 -13.35 -7.34 -5.37
C ALA A 168 -13.08 -7.74 -6.84
N GLY A 169 -11.88 -8.21 -7.15
CA GLY A 169 -11.49 -8.83 -8.41
C GLY A 169 -11.97 -10.28 -8.57
N GLY A 170 -12.62 -10.85 -7.55
CA GLY A 170 -13.15 -12.21 -7.56
C GLY A 170 -12.12 -13.30 -7.27
N ALA A 171 -11.02 -12.95 -6.58
CA ALA A 171 -9.96 -13.87 -6.17
C ALA A 171 -9.87 -13.96 -4.63
N ASP A 172 -9.10 -14.93 -4.13
CA ASP A 172 -8.87 -15.13 -2.70
C ASP A 172 -7.61 -14.38 -2.26
N PRO A 173 -7.71 -13.41 -1.32
CA PRO A 173 -6.58 -12.63 -0.85
C PRO A 173 -5.48 -13.48 -0.21
N ALA A 174 -5.81 -14.47 0.60
CA ALA A 174 -4.82 -15.33 1.26
C ALA A 174 -4.00 -16.14 0.25
N LEU A 175 -4.63 -16.62 -0.83
CA LEU A 175 -3.93 -17.34 -1.90
C LEU A 175 -3.02 -16.40 -2.70
N TRP A 176 -3.43 -15.15 -2.92
CA TRP A 176 -2.60 -14.17 -3.63
C TRP A 176 -1.39 -13.75 -2.80
N VAL A 177 -1.56 -13.48 -1.52
CA VAL A 177 -0.45 -13.20 -0.60
C VAL A 177 0.53 -14.38 -0.56
N ALA A 178 0.04 -15.61 -0.40
CA ALA A 178 0.89 -16.80 -0.42
C ALA A 178 1.66 -16.97 -1.74
N LYS A 179 1.05 -16.59 -2.88
CA LYS A 179 1.69 -16.63 -4.21
C LYS A 179 2.84 -15.63 -4.33
N MET A 180 2.79 -14.54 -3.56
CA MET A 180 3.81 -13.47 -3.58
C MET A 180 4.94 -13.70 -2.57
N ALA A 181 5.02 -14.86 -1.93
CA ALA A 181 6.08 -15.18 -0.98
C ALA A 181 7.49 -14.85 -1.53
N GLY A 182 8.28 -14.12 -0.74
CA GLY A 182 9.62 -13.68 -1.09
C GLY A 182 9.70 -12.47 -2.03
N ARG A 183 8.54 -11.89 -2.43
CA ARG A 183 8.51 -10.65 -3.24
C ARG A 183 7.52 -9.60 -2.72
N GLU A 184 6.92 -9.78 -1.55
CA GLU A 184 5.91 -8.90 -0.98
C GLU A 184 6.37 -8.33 0.37
N PRO A 185 7.17 -7.23 0.37
CA PRO A 185 7.55 -6.56 1.61
C PRO A 185 6.39 -5.80 2.26
N LEU A 186 5.43 -5.37 1.48
CA LEU A 186 4.31 -4.52 1.88
C LEU A 186 2.98 -5.19 1.56
N LEU A 187 2.03 -5.18 2.50
CA LEU A 187 0.68 -5.69 2.31
C LEU A 187 -0.35 -4.61 2.70
N HIS A 188 -1.24 -4.23 1.79
CA HIS A 188 -2.37 -3.38 2.12
C HIS A 188 -3.49 -4.19 2.75
N LEU A 189 -3.71 -3.94 4.03
CA LEU A 189 -4.86 -4.45 4.77
C LEU A 189 -6.05 -3.52 4.53
N LYS A 190 -6.99 -3.98 3.73
CA LYS A 190 -8.22 -3.26 3.38
C LYS A 190 -9.37 -4.24 3.40
N ASP A 191 -10.33 -4.06 4.32
CA ASP A 191 -11.47 -4.96 4.45
C ASP A 191 -12.65 -4.52 3.59
N MET A 192 -13.59 -5.42 3.39
CA MET A 192 -14.82 -5.14 2.66
C MET A 192 -16.02 -5.81 3.33
N ILE A 193 -17.17 -5.19 3.20
CA ILE A 193 -18.43 -5.71 3.70
C ILE A 193 -19.51 -5.68 2.61
N ILE A 194 -20.39 -6.66 2.63
CA ILE A 194 -21.64 -6.63 1.87
C ILE A 194 -22.72 -6.08 2.79
N VAL A 195 -23.29 -4.93 2.44
CA VAL A 195 -24.38 -4.31 3.19
C VAL A 195 -25.76 -4.82 2.74
N PRO A 196 -26.85 -4.57 3.51
CA PRO A 196 -28.20 -5.08 3.18
C PRO A 196 -28.69 -4.71 1.78
N GLU A 197 -28.26 -3.58 1.23
CA GLU A 197 -28.54 -3.11 -0.13
C GLU A 197 -27.82 -3.92 -1.21
N ARG A 198 -27.04 -4.93 -0.83
CA ARG A 198 -26.18 -5.77 -1.68
C ARG A 198 -25.03 -5.02 -2.34
N GLU A 199 -24.65 -3.89 -1.78
CA GLU A 199 -23.47 -3.15 -2.18
C GLU A 199 -22.22 -3.67 -1.48
N ILE A 200 -21.09 -3.60 -2.19
CA ILE A 200 -19.77 -3.79 -1.61
C ILE A 200 -19.31 -2.44 -1.08
N ARG A 201 -18.93 -2.41 0.21
CA ARG A 201 -18.33 -1.22 0.85
C ARG A 201 -17.01 -1.57 1.48
N PHE A 202 -16.16 -0.57 1.68
CA PHE A 202 -15.00 -0.68 2.55
C PHE A 202 -15.47 -0.86 4.00
N ALA A 203 -14.67 -1.56 4.78
CA ALA A 203 -14.89 -1.73 6.21
C ALA A 203 -13.57 -1.62 6.97
N GLU A 204 -13.66 -1.34 8.25
CA GLU A 204 -12.54 -1.40 9.17
C GLU A 204 -12.06 -2.86 9.27
N ILE A 205 -10.76 -3.05 9.45
CA ILE A 205 -10.15 -4.39 9.52
C ILE A 205 -10.83 -5.23 10.60
N GLY A 206 -11.38 -6.37 10.19
CA GLY A 206 -12.09 -7.30 11.08
C GLY A 206 -13.59 -7.01 11.28
N GLU A 207 -14.10 -5.90 10.76
CA GLU A 207 -15.54 -5.57 10.76
C GLU A 207 -16.22 -6.03 9.46
N GLY A 208 -15.46 -6.44 8.46
CA GLY A 208 -15.93 -6.86 7.14
C GLY A 208 -16.08 -8.37 6.98
N ASN A 209 -15.95 -8.82 5.73
CA ASN A 209 -16.19 -10.21 5.33
C ASN A 209 -14.92 -10.98 4.97
N LEU A 210 -13.72 -10.36 4.99
CA LEU A 210 -12.49 -11.04 4.64
C LEU A 210 -12.05 -12.05 5.71
N ASN A 211 -11.37 -13.10 5.28
CA ASN A 211 -10.84 -14.14 6.18
C ASN A 211 -9.47 -13.73 6.73
N TRP A 212 -9.46 -12.85 7.73
CA TRP A 212 -8.24 -12.30 8.32
C TRP A 212 -7.30 -13.36 8.88
N ALA A 213 -7.83 -14.42 9.49
CA ALA A 213 -6.99 -15.50 10.00
C ALA A 213 -6.15 -16.16 8.90
N ALA A 214 -6.75 -16.43 7.73
CA ALA A 214 -6.04 -17.00 6.60
C ALA A 214 -5.09 -16.00 5.92
N ILE A 215 -5.50 -14.72 5.81
CA ILE A 215 -4.68 -13.65 5.21
C ILE A 215 -3.42 -13.42 6.03
N LEU A 216 -3.54 -13.26 7.35
CA LEU A 216 -2.41 -13.00 8.23
C LEU A 216 -1.46 -14.21 8.35
N ASP A 217 -1.99 -15.43 8.36
CA ASP A 217 -1.16 -16.64 8.31
C ASP A 217 -0.37 -16.75 7.00
N ALA A 218 -1.00 -16.39 5.87
CA ALA A 218 -0.32 -16.35 4.57
C ALA A 218 0.77 -15.26 4.53
N ALA A 219 0.49 -14.07 5.07
CA ALA A 219 1.41 -12.95 5.11
C ALA A 219 2.66 -13.23 5.97
N ASP A 220 2.48 -13.81 7.15
CA ASP A 220 3.58 -14.25 8.02
C ASP A 220 4.51 -15.23 7.28
N LYS A 221 3.92 -16.24 6.61
CA LYS A 221 4.66 -17.23 5.82
C LYS A 221 5.30 -16.66 4.56
N ALA A 222 4.70 -15.64 3.97
CA ALA A 222 5.24 -14.97 2.78
C ALA A 222 6.42 -14.04 3.10
N GLY A 223 6.61 -13.67 4.38
CA GLY A 223 7.67 -12.78 4.82
C GLY A 223 7.32 -11.30 4.63
N VAL A 224 6.04 -10.93 4.76
CA VAL A 224 5.60 -9.54 4.74
C VAL A 224 6.25 -8.77 5.89
N GLU A 225 6.83 -7.61 5.59
CA GLU A 225 7.53 -6.77 6.56
C GLU A 225 6.62 -5.73 7.21
N TYR A 226 5.73 -5.11 6.40
CA TYR A 226 4.80 -4.08 6.87
C TYR A 226 3.38 -4.32 6.39
N TYR A 227 2.44 -4.11 7.31
CA TYR A 227 1.00 -4.27 7.15
C TYR A 227 0.34 -2.90 7.18
N LEU A 228 -0.09 -2.38 6.02
CA LEU A 228 -0.54 -1.01 5.83
C LEU A 228 -2.05 -0.94 5.79
N VAL A 229 -2.65 -0.38 6.82
CA VAL A 229 -4.11 -0.20 6.92
C VAL A 229 -4.55 0.94 6.00
N GLU A 230 -5.50 0.65 5.10
CA GLU A 230 -6.11 1.64 4.23
C GLU A 230 -7.63 1.48 4.15
N GLN A 231 -8.34 2.61 4.06
CA GLN A 231 -9.77 2.65 3.77
C GLN A 231 -10.09 3.89 2.95
N ASP A 232 -10.52 3.70 1.68
CA ASP A 232 -10.74 4.83 0.75
C ASP A 232 -11.94 5.71 1.12
N LEU A 233 -12.99 5.10 1.71
CA LEU A 233 -14.22 5.75 2.19
C LEU A 233 -14.61 5.19 3.55
N CYS A 234 -14.80 6.06 4.52
CA CYS A 234 -15.15 5.70 5.90
C CYS A 234 -16.65 5.86 6.22
N TYR A 235 -17.47 6.31 5.26
CA TYR A 235 -18.92 6.47 5.31
C TYR A 235 -19.38 7.34 6.51
N ASP A 236 -20.00 6.71 7.51
CA ASP A 236 -20.56 7.41 8.69
C ASP A 236 -19.53 7.69 9.79
N ARG A 237 -18.27 7.29 9.58
CA ARG A 237 -17.15 7.50 10.51
C ARG A 237 -16.13 8.49 9.92
N THR A 238 -15.36 9.09 10.79
CA THR A 238 -14.15 9.81 10.37
C THR A 238 -13.03 8.81 9.99
N ALA A 239 -12.07 9.27 9.20
CA ALA A 239 -10.89 8.45 8.87
C ALA A 239 -10.13 7.99 10.14
N PHE A 240 -10.09 8.83 11.17
CA PHE A 240 -9.41 8.51 12.42
C PHE A 240 -10.15 7.45 13.25
N GLU A 241 -11.47 7.50 13.33
CA GLU A 241 -12.28 6.46 13.97
C GLU A 241 -12.10 5.11 13.28
N SER A 242 -12.10 5.10 11.94
CA SER A 242 -11.86 3.88 11.14
C SER A 242 -10.46 3.32 11.35
N LEU A 243 -9.42 4.16 11.36
CA LEU A 243 -8.05 3.75 11.67
C LEU A 243 -7.92 3.20 13.10
N GLU A 244 -8.58 3.83 14.09
CA GLU A 244 -8.55 3.36 15.49
C GLU A 244 -9.19 1.99 15.64
N ILE A 245 -10.35 1.76 15.02
CA ILE A 245 -11.03 0.45 15.03
C ILE A 245 -10.14 -0.61 14.40
N SER A 246 -9.60 -0.32 13.21
CA SER A 246 -8.70 -1.23 12.49
C SER A 246 -7.46 -1.59 13.29
N TYR A 247 -6.79 -0.59 13.89
CA TYR A 247 -5.62 -0.81 14.73
C TYR A 247 -5.93 -1.70 15.95
N ARG A 248 -6.99 -1.37 16.69
CA ARG A 248 -7.43 -2.16 17.84
C ARG A 248 -7.73 -3.61 17.48
N ASN A 249 -8.40 -3.84 16.35
CA ASN A 249 -8.73 -5.18 15.88
C ASN A 249 -7.46 -5.95 15.48
N LEU A 250 -6.48 -5.30 14.83
CA LEU A 250 -5.20 -5.90 14.50
C LEU A 250 -4.38 -6.28 15.75
N VAL A 251 -4.37 -5.41 16.76
CA VAL A 251 -3.74 -5.74 18.07
C VAL A 251 -4.40 -6.97 18.69
N ALA A 252 -5.72 -7.07 18.63
CA ALA A 252 -6.43 -8.28 19.11
C ALA A 252 -6.12 -9.55 18.28
N MET A 253 -5.74 -9.38 17.01
CA MET A 253 -5.28 -10.47 16.12
C MET A 253 -3.78 -10.79 16.28
N GLY A 254 -3.04 -9.99 17.06
CA GLY A 254 -1.63 -10.26 17.38
C GLY A 254 -0.61 -9.44 16.58
N LEU A 255 -1.02 -8.34 15.91
CA LEU A 255 -0.14 -7.41 15.21
C LEU A 255 -0.19 -6.00 15.86
N SER A 256 0.94 -5.29 15.91
CA SER A 256 0.98 -3.90 16.33
C SER A 256 2.06 -3.10 15.58
#